data_902477170e940c8696f963515a05b012
#
_entry.id   902477170e940c8696f963515a05b012
#
_cell.length_a   1.000
_cell.length_b   1.000
_cell.length_c   1.000
_cell.angle_alpha   90.00
_cell.angle_beta   90.00
_cell.angle_gamma   90.00
#
_symmetry.space_group_name_H-M   'P 1'
#
loop_
_entity.id
_entity.type
_entity.pdbx_description
1 polymer ?
#
loop_
_entity_poly.entity_id
_entity_poly.type
_entity_poly.pdbx_seq_one_letter_code
_entity_poly.pdbx_strand_id
1 'polypeptide(L)'
;KPFRTAALVIVVMMLTLAFFGGSLLSMNLRNGLRSMQERMGADLMVVPQDTGAKAEALLTNGGSNTFYFTNDIENLVSKADGISRVTAQTYISSLAAACCDEKVQIIGFNPATDFVITPWITSQFDGTLKDGEVVAGSNISVSGNNTIKLYGHEFPVAAQLGSTGTSLDNSVFVNMSTIP
;
A
#
# COMPACT_ATOMS: atom_id res chain seq x y z
N LYS A 1 2.08 51.98 -35.33
CA LYS A 1 2.55 50.57 -35.40
C LYS A 1 2.43 49.81 -34.07
N PRO A 2 1.92 50.32 -32.95
CA PRO A 2 1.87 49.61 -31.67
C PRO A 2 0.95 48.39 -31.74
N PHE A 3 -0.10 48.41 -32.54
CA PHE A 3 -1.06 47.30 -32.67
C PHE A 3 -0.41 45.99 -33.19
N ARG A 4 0.50 46.08 -34.15
CA ARG A 4 1.21 44.89 -34.67
C ARG A 4 2.11 44.26 -33.61
N THR A 5 2.79 45.08 -32.80
CA THR A 5 3.66 44.57 -31.74
C THR A 5 2.83 43.95 -30.62
N ALA A 6 1.70 44.56 -30.24
CA ALA A 6 0.80 44.01 -29.25
C ALA A 6 0.23 42.64 -29.69
N ALA A 7 -0.22 42.54 -30.96
CA ALA A 7 -0.71 41.27 -31.50
C ALA A 7 0.35 40.15 -31.48
N LEU A 8 1.61 40.46 -31.86
CA LEU A 8 2.70 39.51 -31.79
C LEU A 8 2.99 39.03 -30.37
N VAL A 9 3.02 39.97 -29.40
CA VAL A 9 3.24 39.63 -27.99
C VAL A 9 2.15 38.69 -27.48
N ILE A 10 0.87 38.98 -27.81
CA ILE A 10 -0.26 38.12 -27.40
C ILE A 10 -0.14 36.72 -28.00
N VAL A 11 0.23 36.60 -29.29
CA VAL A 11 0.40 35.28 -29.93
C VAL A 11 1.55 34.50 -29.27
N VAL A 12 2.70 35.13 -29.04
CA VAL A 12 3.85 34.48 -28.38
C VAL A 12 3.45 34.06 -26.94
N MET A 13 2.76 34.91 -26.21
CA MET A 13 2.28 34.59 -24.87
C MET A 13 1.34 33.38 -24.85
N MET A 14 0.38 33.32 -25.78
CA MET A 14 -0.49 32.16 -25.92
C MET A 14 0.24 30.88 -26.28
N LEU A 15 1.22 30.94 -27.20
CA LEU A 15 2.03 29.79 -27.59
C LEU A 15 2.89 29.27 -26.43
N THR A 16 3.53 30.18 -25.69
CA THR A 16 4.35 29.80 -24.51
C THR A 16 3.51 29.20 -23.39
N LEU A 17 2.31 29.76 -23.16
CA LEU A 17 1.38 29.24 -22.16
C LEU A 17 0.84 27.85 -22.54
N ALA A 18 0.50 27.64 -23.80
CA ALA A 18 0.07 26.34 -24.31
C ALA A 18 1.17 25.31 -24.24
N PHE A 19 2.40 25.65 -24.61
CA PHE A 19 3.56 24.75 -24.56
C PHE A 19 3.92 24.40 -23.11
N PHE A 20 3.98 25.39 -22.23
CA PHE A 20 4.30 25.18 -20.82
C PHE A 20 3.20 24.39 -20.11
N GLY A 21 1.94 24.76 -20.32
CA GLY A 21 0.79 24.04 -19.76
C GLY A 21 0.73 22.59 -20.24
N GLY A 22 0.95 22.34 -21.52
CA GLY A 22 1.01 21.01 -22.09
C GLY A 22 2.14 20.16 -21.52
N SER A 23 3.32 20.76 -21.33
CA SER A 23 4.47 20.08 -20.70
C SER A 23 4.19 19.69 -19.25
N LEU A 24 3.64 20.61 -18.45
CA LEU A 24 3.27 20.35 -17.06
C LEU A 24 2.20 19.25 -16.95
N LEU A 25 1.18 19.32 -17.80
CA LEU A 25 0.11 18.31 -17.83
C LEU A 25 0.69 16.92 -18.17
N SER A 26 1.58 16.85 -19.18
CA SER A 26 2.23 15.60 -19.57
C SER A 26 3.09 15.01 -18.46
N MET A 27 3.87 15.84 -17.74
CA MET A 27 4.66 15.39 -16.62
C MET A 27 3.78 14.88 -15.48
N ASN A 28 2.74 15.63 -15.11
CA ASN A 28 1.83 15.23 -14.05
C ASN A 28 1.07 13.94 -14.38
N LEU A 29 0.64 13.79 -15.63
CA LEU A 29 -0.02 12.56 -16.10
C LEU A 29 0.93 11.35 -16.04
N ARG A 30 2.17 11.51 -16.49
CA ARG A 30 3.18 10.43 -16.41
C ARG A 30 3.47 10.04 -14.97
N ASN A 31 3.65 11.01 -14.08
CA ASN A 31 3.90 10.76 -12.66
C ASN A 31 2.68 10.11 -11.99
N GLY A 32 1.47 10.54 -12.33
CA GLY A 32 0.24 9.94 -11.84
C GLY A 32 0.08 8.48 -12.30
N LEU A 33 0.29 8.20 -13.58
CA LEU A 33 0.24 6.84 -14.12
C LEU A 33 1.29 5.93 -13.50
N ARG A 34 2.53 6.43 -13.33
CA ARG A 34 3.59 5.68 -12.66
C ARG A 34 3.23 5.37 -11.20
N SER A 35 2.73 6.36 -10.46
CA SER A 35 2.27 6.15 -9.09
C SER A 35 1.13 5.15 -9.00
N MET A 36 0.17 5.18 -9.93
CA MET A 36 -0.87 4.16 -10.02
C MET A 36 -0.30 2.78 -10.29
N GLN A 37 0.61 2.66 -11.24
CA GLN A 37 1.26 1.38 -11.58
C GLN A 37 2.03 0.80 -10.40
N GLU A 38 2.78 1.63 -9.66
CA GLU A 38 3.51 1.21 -8.45
C GLU A 38 2.57 0.73 -7.34
N ARG A 39 1.34 1.24 -7.29
CA ARG A 39 0.31 0.88 -6.29
C ARG A 39 -0.64 -0.23 -6.72
N MET A 40 -0.56 -0.71 -7.95
CA MET A 40 -1.39 -1.84 -8.42
C MET A 40 -1.03 -3.16 -7.74
N GLY A 41 0.10 -3.21 -7.04
CA GLY A 41 0.52 -4.38 -6.27
C GLY A 41 1.15 -5.46 -7.14
N ALA A 42 0.88 -6.72 -6.80
CA ALA A 42 1.40 -7.88 -7.50
C ALA A 42 0.48 -8.28 -8.66
N ASP A 43 1.06 -8.68 -9.80
CA ASP A 43 0.32 -9.20 -10.95
C ASP A 43 -0.26 -10.60 -10.68
N LEU A 44 0.40 -11.36 -9.81
CA LEU A 44 0.03 -12.73 -9.47
C LEU A 44 0.08 -12.94 -7.95
N MET A 45 -0.93 -13.58 -7.43
CA MET A 45 -0.98 -14.06 -6.05
C MET A 45 -0.91 -15.58 -6.04
N VAL A 46 0.08 -16.12 -5.35
CA VAL A 46 0.22 -17.56 -5.16
C VAL A 46 -0.46 -17.96 -3.86
N VAL A 47 -1.38 -18.91 -3.95
CA VAL A 47 -2.14 -19.44 -2.82
C VAL A 47 -2.11 -20.96 -2.85
N PRO A 48 -2.34 -21.67 -1.71
CA PRO A 48 -2.44 -23.12 -1.71
C PRO A 48 -3.57 -23.59 -2.63
N GLN A 49 -3.42 -24.80 -3.16
CA GLN A 49 -4.42 -25.43 -3.99
C GLN A 49 -5.78 -25.45 -3.26
N ASP A 50 -6.87 -25.19 -3.99
CA ASP A 50 -8.26 -25.15 -3.49
C ASP A 50 -8.60 -23.99 -2.51
N THR A 51 -7.72 -23.00 -2.37
CA THR A 51 -7.98 -21.83 -1.50
C THR A 51 -8.25 -20.52 -2.27
N GLY A 52 -8.37 -20.55 -3.59
CA GLY A 52 -8.54 -19.36 -4.42
C GLY A 52 -9.71 -18.47 -4.01
N ALA A 53 -10.89 -19.05 -3.77
CA ALA A 53 -12.07 -18.29 -3.32
C ALA A 53 -11.88 -17.64 -1.93
N LYS A 54 -11.10 -18.27 -1.04
CA LYS A 54 -10.76 -17.71 0.27
C LYS A 54 -9.78 -16.55 0.14
N ALA A 55 -8.82 -16.66 -0.77
CA ALA A 55 -7.86 -15.60 -1.06
C ALA A 55 -8.54 -14.39 -1.70
N GLU A 56 -9.47 -14.61 -2.64
CA GLU A 56 -10.28 -13.55 -3.23
C GLU A 56 -11.12 -12.81 -2.17
N ALA A 57 -11.77 -13.55 -1.27
CA ALA A 57 -12.53 -12.95 -0.17
C ALA A 57 -11.66 -12.16 0.80
N LEU A 58 -10.43 -12.60 1.04
CA LEU A 58 -9.45 -11.89 1.87
C LEU A 58 -9.06 -10.55 1.23
N LEU A 59 -8.81 -10.52 -0.07
CA LEU A 59 -8.41 -9.31 -0.79
C LEU A 59 -9.57 -8.32 -0.96
N THR A 60 -10.77 -8.81 -1.24
CA THR A 60 -11.93 -7.95 -1.54
C THR A 60 -12.62 -7.44 -0.30
N ASN A 61 -12.85 -8.29 0.68
CA ASN A 61 -13.68 -7.99 1.85
C ASN A 61 -12.89 -7.89 3.17
N GLY A 62 -11.57 -8.15 3.15
CA GLY A 62 -10.77 -8.28 4.38
C GLY A 62 -11.23 -9.45 5.25
N GLY A 63 -11.87 -10.45 4.64
CA GLY A 63 -12.42 -11.61 5.35
C GLY A 63 -11.31 -12.45 5.98
N SER A 64 -11.49 -12.84 7.24
CA SER A 64 -10.56 -13.71 7.95
C SER A 64 -10.57 -15.11 7.35
N ASN A 65 -9.50 -15.47 6.67
CA ASN A 65 -9.30 -16.83 6.14
C ASN A 65 -7.91 -17.32 6.54
N THR A 66 -7.82 -18.61 6.84
CA THR A 66 -6.56 -19.23 7.24
C THR A 66 -6.14 -20.24 6.19
N PHE A 67 -4.95 -20.07 5.66
CA PHE A 67 -4.23 -21.06 4.86
C PHE A 67 -2.74 -20.93 5.12
N TYR A 68 -2.02 -22.00 4.96
CA TYR A 68 -0.61 -22.08 5.29
C TYR A 68 0.21 -22.52 4.09
N PHE A 69 1.39 -21.94 3.96
CA PHE A 69 2.43 -22.39 3.06
C PHE A 69 3.57 -23.06 3.82
N THR A 70 4.35 -23.86 3.11
CA THR A 70 5.68 -24.26 3.56
C THR A 70 6.66 -23.10 3.41
N ASN A 71 7.63 -22.98 4.30
CA ASN A 71 8.61 -21.88 4.30
C ASN A 71 9.42 -21.74 2.99
N ASP A 72 9.47 -22.80 2.17
CA ASP A 72 10.25 -22.84 0.93
C ASP A 72 9.52 -22.27 -0.28
N ILE A 73 8.23 -21.89 -0.16
CA ILE A 73 7.42 -21.48 -1.31
C ILE A 73 7.96 -20.22 -1.99
N GLU A 74 8.47 -19.26 -1.25
CA GLU A 74 9.06 -18.03 -1.77
C GLU A 74 10.26 -18.33 -2.67
N ASN A 75 11.16 -19.23 -2.21
CA ASN A 75 12.29 -19.69 -2.99
C ASN A 75 11.90 -20.50 -4.23
N LEU A 76 10.81 -21.22 -4.17
CA LEU A 76 10.28 -22.00 -5.31
C LEU A 76 9.70 -21.06 -6.38
N VAL A 77 8.88 -20.10 -5.95
CA VAL A 77 8.24 -19.13 -6.86
C VAL A 77 9.27 -18.21 -7.50
N SER A 78 10.28 -17.77 -6.74
CA SER A 78 11.34 -16.89 -7.27
C SER A 78 12.18 -17.50 -8.39
N LYS A 79 12.21 -18.84 -8.51
CA LYS A 79 12.92 -19.58 -9.55
C LYS A 79 12.09 -19.85 -10.80
N ALA A 80 10.79 -19.53 -10.78
CA ALA A 80 9.92 -19.75 -11.93
C ALA A 80 10.24 -18.73 -13.04
N ASP A 81 10.21 -19.20 -14.28
CA ASP A 81 10.44 -18.35 -15.44
C ASP A 81 9.39 -17.25 -15.55
N GLY A 82 9.83 -16.02 -15.83
CA GLY A 82 8.95 -14.86 -15.97
C GLY A 82 8.64 -14.12 -14.67
N ILE A 83 9.13 -14.59 -13.51
CA ILE A 83 8.96 -13.91 -12.23
C ILE A 83 10.09 -12.89 -12.04
N SER A 84 9.72 -11.63 -11.88
CA SER A 84 10.66 -10.52 -11.67
C SER A 84 10.95 -10.27 -10.19
N ARG A 85 9.92 -10.31 -9.34
CA ARG A 85 10.03 -10.09 -7.89
C ARG A 85 9.02 -10.94 -7.16
N VAL A 86 9.37 -11.34 -5.96
CA VAL A 86 8.49 -12.09 -5.04
C VAL A 86 8.51 -11.40 -3.68
N THR A 87 7.39 -11.34 -3.03
CA THR A 87 7.26 -10.92 -1.63
C THR A 87 6.25 -11.80 -0.92
N ALA A 88 6.52 -12.13 0.33
CA ALA A 88 5.60 -12.88 1.17
C ALA A 88 4.83 -11.94 2.10
N GLN A 89 3.56 -12.23 2.30
CA GLN A 89 2.71 -11.55 3.25
C GLN A 89 2.03 -12.55 4.16
N THR A 90 1.98 -12.23 5.46
CA THR A 90 1.28 -13.04 6.45
C THR A 90 0.02 -12.32 6.90
N TYR A 91 -1.11 -12.97 6.78
CA TYR A 91 -2.42 -12.43 7.15
C TYR A 91 -2.89 -13.04 8.46
N ILE A 92 -3.12 -12.20 9.46
CA ILE A 92 -3.63 -12.59 10.77
C ILE A 92 -4.88 -11.75 11.06
N SER A 93 -5.94 -12.38 11.52
CA SER A 93 -7.15 -11.68 11.92
C SER A 93 -7.13 -11.44 13.42
N SER A 94 -7.34 -10.20 13.86
CA SER A 94 -7.63 -9.92 15.25
C SER A 94 -9.09 -10.24 15.54
N LEU A 95 -9.36 -10.82 16.70
CA LEU A 95 -10.72 -11.04 17.20
C LEU A 95 -11.18 -9.80 17.96
N ALA A 96 -12.40 -9.34 17.69
CA ALA A 96 -13.06 -8.31 18.48
C ALA A 96 -13.42 -8.89 19.86
N ALA A 97 -12.47 -8.85 20.77
CA ALA A 97 -12.58 -9.29 22.15
C ALA A 97 -11.90 -8.26 23.05
N ALA A 98 -11.92 -8.49 24.36
CA ALA A 98 -11.25 -7.61 25.34
C ALA A 98 -9.73 -7.43 25.11
N CYS A 99 -9.13 -8.22 24.22
CA CYS A 99 -7.71 -8.16 23.86
C CYS A 99 -7.37 -7.13 22.77
N CYS A 100 -8.37 -6.63 22.03
CA CYS A 100 -8.16 -5.78 20.86
C CYS A 100 -9.16 -4.63 20.86
N ASP A 101 -8.72 -3.46 20.37
CA ASP A 101 -9.61 -2.29 20.27
C ASP A 101 -10.64 -2.47 19.16
N GLU A 102 -10.23 -3.09 18.04
CA GLU A 102 -11.08 -3.32 16.88
C GLU A 102 -10.80 -4.69 16.25
N LYS A 103 -11.78 -5.18 15.48
CA LYS A 103 -11.59 -6.33 14.61
C LYS A 103 -10.90 -5.88 13.33
N VAL A 104 -9.62 -6.17 13.21
CA VAL A 104 -8.79 -5.75 12.07
C VAL A 104 -8.10 -6.93 11.43
N GLN A 105 -7.74 -6.76 10.16
CA GLN A 105 -6.79 -7.62 9.47
C GLN A 105 -5.38 -7.14 9.78
N ILE A 106 -4.54 -8.00 10.34
CA ILE A 106 -3.12 -7.71 10.51
C ILE A 106 -2.37 -8.32 9.33
N ILE A 107 -1.55 -7.51 8.67
CA ILE A 107 -0.76 -7.93 7.53
C ILE A 107 0.72 -7.75 7.88
N GLY A 108 1.41 -8.86 8.05
CA GLY A 108 2.86 -8.88 8.18
C GLY A 108 3.53 -8.86 6.82
N PHE A 109 4.51 -8.01 6.64
CA PHE A 109 5.29 -7.90 5.42
C PHE A 109 6.76 -7.65 5.74
N ASN A 110 7.63 -7.91 4.78
CA ASN A 110 9.05 -7.59 4.90
C ASN A 110 9.33 -6.27 4.16
N PRO A 111 9.60 -5.15 4.85
CA PRO A 111 9.83 -3.85 4.21
C PRO A 111 10.95 -3.83 3.17
N ALA A 112 11.93 -4.77 3.28
CA ALA A 112 13.07 -4.83 2.35
C ALA A 112 12.71 -5.47 1.00
N THR A 113 11.72 -6.36 0.95
CA THR A 113 11.35 -7.11 -0.26
C THR A 113 9.95 -6.75 -0.76
N ASP A 114 9.13 -6.14 0.08
CA ASP A 114 7.75 -5.82 -0.27
C ASP A 114 7.67 -4.72 -1.34
N PHE A 115 6.79 -4.95 -2.29
CA PHE A 115 6.45 -4.01 -3.37
C PHE A 115 4.94 -3.77 -3.49
N VAL A 116 4.16 -4.33 -2.58
CA VAL A 116 2.69 -4.24 -2.58
C VAL A 116 2.21 -3.19 -1.60
N ILE A 117 2.68 -3.24 -0.36
CA ILE A 117 2.26 -2.37 0.75
C ILE A 117 3.19 -1.16 0.88
N THR A 118 4.48 -1.38 0.70
CA THR A 118 5.52 -0.34 0.82
C THR A 118 5.21 0.94 0.02
N PRO A 119 4.71 0.89 -1.25
CA PRO A 119 4.38 2.11 -1.99
C PRO A 119 3.26 2.95 -1.36
N TRP A 120 2.37 2.32 -0.60
CA TRP A 120 1.31 3.04 0.13
C TRP A 120 1.86 3.68 1.39
N ILE A 121 2.71 2.96 2.13
CA ILE A 121 3.35 3.45 3.36
C ILE A 121 4.28 4.63 3.05
N THR A 122 5.16 4.50 2.07
CA THR A 122 6.15 5.53 1.71
C THR A 122 5.52 6.83 1.21
N SER A 123 4.26 6.80 0.78
CA SER A 123 3.53 8.01 0.42
C SER A 123 3.12 8.86 1.63
N GLN A 124 3.13 8.30 2.84
CA GLN A 124 2.67 8.94 4.08
C GLN A 124 3.74 8.95 5.18
N PHE A 125 4.77 8.13 5.05
CA PHE A 125 5.78 7.92 6.06
C PHE A 125 7.15 7.75 5.42
N ASP A 126 8.06 8.70 5.68
CA ASP A 126 9.43 8.70 5.13
C ASP A 126 10.41 7.84 5.92
N GLY A 127 9.95 7.15 6.97
CA GLY A 127 10.77 6.30 7.84
C GLY A 127 10.72 4.83 7.47
N THR A 128 11.59 4.05 8.12
CA THR A 128 11.51 2.59 8.13
C THR A 128 10.67 2.12 9.30
N LEU A 129 9.69 1.25 9.04
CA LEU A 129 8.88 0.64 10.10
C LEU A 129 9.77 -0.26 10.96
N LYS A 130 9.85 0.04 12.25
CA LYS A 130 10.63 -0.74 13.21
C LYS A 130 9.83 -1.93 13.73
N ASP A 131 10.55 -2.89 14.32
CA ASP A 131 9.91 -3.99 15.01
C ASP A 131 9.07 -3.46 16.20
N GLY A 132 7.85 -3.95 16.32
CA GLY A 132 6.91 -3.49 17.32
C GLY A 132 6.15 -2.21 17.00
N GLU A 133 6.44 -1.54 15.87
CA GLU A 133 5.64 -0.44 15.35
C GLU A 133 4.63 -0.96 14.34
N VAL A 134 3.53 -0.23 14.16
CA VAL A 134 2.49 -0.57 13.20
C VAL A 134 2.14 0.63 12.30
N VAL A 135 1.65 0.34 11.12
CA VAL A 135 0.99 1.32 10.25
C VAL A 135 -0.49 0.97 10.21
N ALA A 136 -1.34 1.94 10.46
CA ALA A 136 -2.79 1.75 10.48
C ALA A 136 -3.41 2.12 9.13
N GLY A 137 -4.40 1.36 8.67
CA GLY A 137 -5.25 1.74 7.54
C GLY A 137 -6.12 2.96 7.86
N SER A 138 -6.67 3.59 6.84
CA SER A 138 -7.42 4.85 6.99
C SER A 138 -8.66 4.75 7.87
N ASN A 139 -9.29 3.58 7.94
CA ASN A 139 -10.51 3.35 8.73
C ASN A 139 -10.23 2.85 10.15
N ILE A 140 -8.96 2.62 10.50
CA ILE A 140 -8.59 2.11 11.82
C ILE A 140 -8.60 3.26 12.82
N SER A 141 -9.30 3.08 13.94
CA SER A 141 -9.32 4.05 15.04
C SER A 141 -8.01 3.96 15.83
N VAL A 142 -7.27 5.04 15.87
CA VAL A 142 -6.03 5.15 16.64
C VAL A 142 -6.34 5.87 17.94
N SER A 143 -5.90 5.32 19.08
CA SER A 143 -6.07 5.94 20.40
C SER A 143 -5.39 7.31 20.48
N GLY A 144 -5.85 8.18 21.38
CA GLY A 144 -5.27 9.52 21.57
C GLY A 144 -3.77 9.55 21.90
N ASN A 145 -3.23 8.43 22.37
CA ASN A 145 -1.79 8.25 22.62
C ASN A 145 -1.01 7.76 21.38
N ASN A 146 -1.64 7.74 20.22
CA ASN A 146 -1.06 7.21 18.98
C ASN A 146 -0.67 5.73 19.08
N THR A 147 -1.48 4.93 19.76
CA THR A 147 -1.32 3.48 19.92
C THR A 147 -2.58 2.75 19.48
N ILE A 148 -2.42 1.48 19.15
CA ILE A 148 -3.51 0.53 18.95
C ILE A 148 -3.26 -0.71 19.77
N LYS A 149 -4.31 -1.24 20.41
CA LYS A 149 -4.22 -2.44 21.23
C LYS A 149 -4.63 -3.67 20.42
N LEU A 150 -3.70 -4.60 20.27
CA LEU A 150 -3.89 -5.87 19.57
C LEU A 150 -3.38 -7.01 20.45
N TYR A 151 -4.19 -8.06 20.62
CA TYR A 151 -3.86 -9.23 21.45
C TYR A 151 -3.39 -8.89 22.89
N GLY A 152 -3.95 -7.81 23.47
CA GLY A 152 -3.59 -7.37 24.82
C GLY A 152 -2.32 -6.53 24.91
N HIS A 153 -1.61 -6.31 23.82
CA HIS A 153 -0.41 -5.46 23.74
C HIS A 153 -0.72 -4.14 23.02
N GLU A 154 -0.11 -3.06 23.48
CA GLU A 154 -0.20 -1.75 22.83
C GLU A 154 0.96 -1.59 21.85
N PHE A 155 0.62 -1.24 20.61
CA PHE A 155 1.57 -0.99 19.54
C PHE A 155 1.56 0.48 19.17
N PRO A 156 2.71 1.17 19.13
CA PRO A 156 2.79 2.53 18.62
C PRO A 156 2.50 2.57 17.12
N VAL A 157 1.67 3.51 16.71
CA VAL A 157 1.31 3.75 15.31
C VAL A 157 2.30 4.72 14.70
N ALA A 158 3.16 4.22 13.83
CA ALA A 158 4.17 5.02 13.13
C ALA A 158 3.54 5.95 12.07
N ALA A 159 2.50 5.47 11.39
CA ALA A 159 1.74 6.23 10.40
C ALA A 159 0.33 5.68 10.23
N GLN A 160 -0.57 6.53 9.71
CA GLN A 160 -1.88 6.11 9.25
C GLN A 160 -1.98 6.37 7.74
N LEU A 161 -2.41 5.36 6.98
CA LEU A 161 -2.55 5.46 5.53
C LEU A 161 -3.69 6.40 5.14
N GLY A 162 -3.53 7.08 4.03
CA GLY A 162 -4.66 7.71 3.35
C GLY A 162 -5.62 6.67 2.79
N SER A 163 -6.88 7.06 2.54
CA SER A 163 -7.88 6.15 1.99
C SER A 163 -7.44 5.58 0.64
N THR A 164 -7.45 4.26 0.53
CA THR A 164 -7.09 3.51 -0.67
C THR A 164 -8.32 3.03 -1.44
N GLY A 165 -9.48 2.97 -0.79
CA GLY A 165 -10.70 2.37 -1.32
C GLY A 165 -10.64 0.84 -1.41
N THR A 166 -9.70 0.21 -0.72
CA THR A 166 -9.49 -1.25 -0.71
C THR A 166 -9.57 -1.82 0.70
N SER A 167 -9.40 -3.13 0.84
CA SER A 167 -9.33 -3.81 2.15
C SER A 167 -8.16 -3.32 3.02
N LEU A 168 -7.15 -2.68 2.44
CA LEU A 168 -6.03 -2.09 3.16
C LEU A 168 -6.48 -1.01 4.15
N ASP A 169 -7.60 -0.34 3.87
CA ASP A 169 -8.16 0.70 4.74
C ASP A 169 -8.59 0.15 6.11
N ASN A 170 -8.93 -1.14 6.19
CA ASN A 170 -9.34 -1.84 7.41
C ASN A 170 -8.24 -2.76 7.96
N SER A 171 -6.99 -2.54 7.56
CA SER A 171 -5.86 -3.38 7.90
C SER A 171 -4.83 -2.64 8.75
N VAL A 172 -4.08 -3.41 9.54
CA VAL A 172 -2.90 -2.94 10.28
C VAL A 172 -1.68 -3.66 9.72
N PHE A 173 -0.65 -2.91 9.41
CA PHE A 173 0.56 -3.44 8.80
C PHE A 173 1.69 -3.46 9.83
N VAL A 174 2.37 -4.59 9.89
CA VAL A 174 3.49 -4.83 10.83
C VAL A 174 4.68 -5.42 10.08
N ASN A 175 5.88 -5.20 10.63
CA ASN A 175 7.04 -5.94 10.15
C ASN A 175 6.84 -7.43 10.43
N MET A 176 7.19 -8.29 9.46
CA MET A 176 7.11 -9.76 9.60
C MET A 176 7.83 -10.26 10.86
N SER A 177 8.94 -9.63 11.25
CA SER A 177 9.68 -9.93 12.47
C SER A 177 8.93 -9.64 13.78
N THR A 178 7.87 -8.83 13.73
CA THR A 178 7.02 -8.54 14.90
C THR A 178 6.03 -9.67 15.17
N ILE A 179 5.77 -10.51 14.18
CA ILE A 179 4.84 -11.66 14.28
C ILE A 179 5.61 -12.83 14.86
N PRO A 180 5.18 -13.44 16.00
CA PRO A 180 5.85 -14.57 16.63
C PRO A 180 5.77 -15.87 15.82
#